data_9ba25202d229d028bebc8552b7920029
#
_entry.id   9ba25202d229d028bebc8552b7920029
#
_cell.length_a   1.000
_cell.length_b   1.000
_cell.length_c   1.000
_cell.angle_alpha   90.00
_cell.angle_beta   90.00
_cell.angle_gamma   90.00
#
_symmetry.space_group_name_H-M   'P 1'
#
loop_
_entity.id
_entity.type
_entity.pdbx_description
1 polymer ?
#
loop_
_entity_poly.entity_id
_entity_poly.type
_entity_poly.pdbx_seq_one_letter_code
_entity_poly.pdbx_strand_id
1 'polypeptide(L)'
;MCDEFEKRQIELTYYTSAEKDPCFEQNYKYVKPEFIGEGNMAFVRLNMLSAGVVLMTTPGLQVYQLKRSKNVKHYSHVLHMPNDATTYRLFGLDYFDSVLLTGDYQKTDLQYLENARNITKKELVTVGCSYLDILAEKIKSIPEEDNHNFTVLVSPSWGSVGVLSKYGEKLLDPLAKTGWNIIIRPHPQSKKSEKEMLDRLEARYKDNANIVWDYERDNIYSLKKADIMISDFSGIIFDYTFLCDKPVIYVADYIDLRPYDAYDLGKELWQFETLKKMGIKLDENNFENIAEVIKNASDSKELSEQRKIAKETAWMNIGNAGKNIVDFMIQKEESLSKKEGK
;
A
#
# COMPACT_ATOMS: atom_id res chain seq x y z
N MET A 1 -3.74 5.12 14.72
CA MET A 1 -2.71 4.87 15.75
C MET A 1 -2.55 6.07 16.68
N CYS A 2 -2.16 7.27 16.22
CA CYS A 2 -2.04 8.45 17.09
C CYS A 2 -3.32 8.71 17.89
N ASP A 3 -4.49 8.65 17.26
CA ASP A 3 -5.78 8.80 17.94
C ASP A 3 -5.99 7.77 19.06
N GLU A 4 -5.48 6.56 18.92
CA GLU A 4 -5.60 5.53 19.95
C GLU A 4 -4.66 5.79 21.14
N PHE A 5 -3.45 6.32 20.90
CA PHE A 5 -2.58 6.80 21.99
C PHE A 5 -3.22 7.98 22.73
N GLU A 6 -3.76 8.96 22.00
CA GLU A 6 -4.45 10.11 22.56
C GLU A 6 -5.65 9.69 23.42
N LYS A 7 -6.50 8.83 22.90
CA LYS A 7 -7.68 8.28 23.61
C LYS A 7 -7.30 7.58 24.92
N ARG A 8 -6.18 6.88 24.95
CA ARG A 8 -5.68 6.17 26.14
C ARG A 8 -4.84 7.05 27.06
N GLN A 9 -4.62 8.31 26.73
CA GLN A 9 -3.82 9.27 27.50
C GLN A 9 -2.38 8.81 27.69
N ILE A 10 -1.79 8.20 26.63
CA ILE A 10 -0.42 7.69 26.64
C ILE A 10 0.47 8.63 25.84
N GLU A 11 1.57 9.08 26.43
CA GLU A 11 2.51 9.95 25.77
C GLU A 11 3.19 9.24 24.58
N LEU A 12 3.19 9.91 23.42
CA LEU A 12 3.84 9.49 22.20
C LEU A 12 4.53 10.69 21.55
N THR A 13 5.78 10.56 21.17
CA THR A 13 6.42 11.50 20.24
C THR A 13 6.31 10.95 18.84
N TYR A 14 5.67 11.71 17.95
CA TYR A 14 5.48 11.36 16.55
C TYR A 14 6.44 12.13 15.67
N TYR A 15 7.42 11.46 15.08
CA TYR A 15 8.41 12.07 14.20
C TYR A 15 8.00 11.97 12.73
N THR A 16 8.05 13.10 12.02
CA THR A 16 7.77 13.18 10.59
C THR A 16 8.78 14.04 9.85
N SER A 17 9.12 13.65 8.61
CA SER A 17 9.87 14.48 7.66
C SER A 17 8.99 15.26 6.69
N ALA A 18 7.66 15.20 6.85
CA ALA A 18 6.71 15.99 6.09
C ALA A 18 6.37 17.27 6.85
N GLU A 19 6.80 18.44 6.34
CA GLU A 19 6.58 19.73 6.99
C GLU A 19 5.08 20.05 7.19
N LYS A 20 4.24 19.57 6.27
CA LYS A 20 2.79 19.72 6.29
C LYS A 20 2.09 18.40 6.63
N ASP A 21 2.59 17.69 7.64
CA ASP A 21 1.95 16.47 8.11
C ASP A 21 0.63 16.79 8.80
N PRO A 22 -0.48 16.11 8.46
CA PRO A 22 -1.79 16.33 9.09
C PRO A 22 -1.80 16.19 10.62
N CYS A 23 -0.84 15.49 11.18
CA CYS A 23 -0.70 15.32 12.63
C CYS A 23 -0.45 16.68 13.35
N PHE A 24 0.17 17.66 12.67
CA PHE A 24 0.36 19.00 13.23
C PHE A 24 -0.94 19.80 13.37
N GLU A 25 -1.98 19.46 12.61
CA GLU A 25 -3.29 20.12 12.66
C GLU A 25 -4.20 19.54 13.73
N GLN A 26 -3.79 18.43 14.38
CA GLN A 26 -4.57 17.79 15.43
C GLN A 26 -4.29 18.43 16.80
N ASN A 27 -5.36 18.62 17.59
CA ASN A 27 -5.27 19.13 18.96
C ASN A 27 -5.00 18.03 19.97
N TYR A 28 -3.92 17.24 19.74
CA TYR A 28 -3.52 16.19 20.68
C TYR A 28 -2.89 16.76 21.94
N LYS A 29 -3.19 16.14 23.08
CA LYS A 29 -2.60 16.46 24.39
C LYS A 29 -1.44 15.50 24.72
N TYR A 30 -1.57 14.24 24.34
CA TYR A 30 -0.64 13.18 24.68
C TYR A 30 0.26 12.78 23.50
N VAL A 31 -0.15 13.04 22.25
CA VAL A 31 0.66 12.84 21.07
C VAL A 31 1.36 14.14 20.69
N LYS A 32 2.69 14.13 20.66
CA LYS A 32 3.55 15.30 20.36
C LYS A 32 4.18 15.14 18.98
N PRO A 33 3.65 15.76 17.92
CA PRO A 33 4.25 15.71 16.60
C PRO A 33 5.49 16.61 16.53
N GLU A 34 6.57 16.10 15.95
CA GLU A 34 7.82 16.82 15.72
C GLU A 34 8.30 16.67 14.27
N PHE A 35 8.60 17.78 13.63
CA PHE A 35 9.27 17.79 12.34
C PHE A 35 10.76 17.56 12.52
N ILE A 36 11.31 16.53 11.89
CA ILE A 36 12.71 16.13 12.05
C ILE A 36 13.62 16.61 10.93
N GLY A 37 13.09 17.41 10.00
CA GLY A 37 13.80 17.82 8.79
C GLY A 37 13.68 16.79 7.67
N GLU A 38 14.34 17.07 6.56
CA GLU A 38 14.36 16.21 5.38
C GLU A 38 15.76 15.66 5.12
N GLY A 39 15.82 14.53 4.38
CA GLY A 39 17.07 13.94 3.92
C GLY A 39 18.03 13.60 5.07
N ASN A 40 19.28 14.07 4.99
CA ASN A 40 20.33 13.75 5.96
C ASN A 40 20.01 14.27 7.37
N MET A 41 19.29 15.39 7.51
CA MET A 41 18.92 15.93 8.83
C MET A 41 17.98 14.98 9.56
N ALA A 42 16.99 14.44 8.86
CA ALA A 42 16.08 13.43 9.43
C ALA A 42 16.86 12.19 9.90
N PHE A 43 17.80 11.69 9.10
CA PHE A 43 18.62 10.54 9.50
C PHE A 43 19.47 10.82 10.72
N VAL A 44 20.07 12.00 10.84
CA VAL A 44 20.84 12.37 12.04
C VAL A 44 19.98 12.29 13.30
N ARG A 45 18.78 12.86 13.26
CA ARG A 45 17.84 12.81 14.41
C ARG A 45 17.41 11.39 14.74
N LEU A 46 17.01 10.61 13.72
CA LEU A 46 16.59 9.21 13.90
C LEU A 46 17.72 8.33 14.46
N ASN A 47 18.96 8.55 14.03
CA ASN A 47 20.11 7.80 14.51
C ASN A 47 20.53 8.14 15.97
N MET A 48 19.99 9.23 16.52
CA MET A 48 20.25 9.68 17.89
C MET A 48 19.05 9.53 18.83
N LEU A 49 18.00 8.82 18.41
CA LEU A 49 16.82 8.59 19.25
C LEU A 49 17.17 7.93 20.57
N SER A 50 16.41 8.29 21.62
CA SER A 50 16.41 7.60 22.91
C SER A 50 14.97 7.25 23.26
N ALA A 51 14.68 5.96 23.32
CA ALA A 51 13.33 5.45 23.58
C ALA A 51 13.36 3.98 24.04
N GLY A 52 12.36 3.53 24.75
CA GLY A 52 12.13 2.11 25.00
C GLY A 52 11.75 1.42 23.70
N VAL A 53 10.65 1.84 23.07
CA VAL A 53 10.14 1.27 21.81
C VAL A 53 10.03 2.34 20.74
N VAL A 54 10.51 2.02 19.54
CA VAL A 54 10.35 2.85 18.35
C VAL A 54 9.54 2.07 17.31
N LEU A 55 8.44 2.64 16.83
CA LEU A 55 7.65 2.09 15.73
C LEU A 55 7.94 2.88 14.44
N MET A 56 8.24 2.18 13.36
CA MET A 56 8.60 2.78 12.08
C MET A 56 7.74 2.22 10.94
N THR A 57 7.38 3.10 10.01
CA THR A 57 6.83 2.72 8.69
C THR A 57 7.90 2.70 7.59
N THR A 58 9.06 3.30 7.86
CA THR A 58 10.19 3.32 6.92
C THR A 58 11.05 2.08 7.08
N PRO A 59 11.24 1.27 6.03
CA PRO A 59 12.15 0.12 6.05
C PRO A 59 13.62 0.54 5.96
N GLY A 60 14.54 -0.43 6.03
CA GLY A 60 15.97 -0.21 5.79
C GLY A 60 16.74 0.26 7.01
N LEU A 61 16.23 -0.01 8.22
CA LEU A 61 16.98 0.19 9.46
C LEU A 61 18.33 -0.53 9.38
N GLN A 62 19.42 0.15 9.70
CA GLN A 62 20.81 -0.32 9.68
C GLN A 62 21.39 -0.61 8.28
N VAL A 63 20.62 -0.45 7.20
CA VAL A 63 21.08 -0.78 5.84
C VAL A 63 21.94 0.34 5.23
N TYR A 64 21.43 1.57 5.20
CA TYR A 64 22.13 2.71 4.62
C TYR A 64 22.40 3.80 5.67
N GLN A 65 21.82 4.99 5.47
CA GLN A 65 21.99 6.14 6.36
C GLN A 65 21.19 6.00 7.67
N LEU A 66 20.12 5.23 7.66
CA LEU A 66 19.28 4.99 8.82
C LEU A 66 19.92 3.93 9.73
N LYS A 67 20.53 4.37 10.84
CA LYS A 67 21.20 3.48 11.79
C LYS A 67 20.36 3.23 13.04
N ARG A 68 20.52 2.07 13.65
CA ARG A 68 19.96 1.81 14.98
C ARG A 68 20.65 2.72 16.00
N SER A 69 19.89 3.49 16.75
CA SER A 69 20.42 4.18 17.92
C SER A 69 20.73 3.18 19.05
N LYS A 70 21.85 3.37 19.72
CA LYS A 70 22.23 2.57 20.91
C LYS A 70 21.31 2.81 22.11
N ASN A 71 20.59 3.93 22.11
CA ASN A 71 19.70 4.35 23.18
C ASN A 71 18.25 3.93 22.94
N VAL A 72 17.97 3.13 21.90
CA VAL A 72 16.65 2.53 21.64
C VAL A 72 16.72 1.03 21.91
N LYS A 73 15.82 0.55 22.77
CA LYS A 73 15.84 -0.84 23.23
C LYS A 73 15.16 -1.80 22.26
N HIS A 74 14.12 -1.32 21.53
CA HIS A 74 13.35 -2.14 20.62
C HIS A 74 12.87 -1.35 19.41
N TYR A 75 13.12 -1.86 18.21
CA TYR A 75 12.64 -1.31 16.96
C TYR A 75 11.58 -2.22 16.35
N SER A 76 10.38 -1.68 16.15
CA SER A 76 9.28 -2.35 15.46
C SER A 76 9.04 -1.72 14.10
N HIS A 77 8.77 -2.51 13.09
CA HIS A 77 8.26 -2.04 11.80
C HIS A 77 6.78 -2.39 11.69
N VAL A 78 5.96 -1.46 11.20
CA VAL A 78 4.56 -1.73 10.87
C VAL A 78 4.35 -1.68 9.38
N LEU A 79 3.78 -2.76 8.82
CA LEU A 79 3.38 -2.79 7.43
C LEU A 79 2.12 -1.95 7.24
N HIS A 80 2.10 -1.12 6.20
CA HIS A 80 0.99 -0.22 5.89
C HIS A 80 0.21 -0.62 4.64
N MET A 81 0.60 -1.72 4.00
CA MET A 81 -0.06 -2.26 2.80
C MET A 81 -0.23 -3.78 2.90
N PRO A 82 -1.34 -4.31 2.34
CA PRO A 82 -1.61 -5.76 2.33
C PRO A 82 -0.88 -6.48 1.20
N ASN A 83 0.36 -6.08 0.90
CA ASN A 83 1.22 -6.68 -0.12
C ASN A 83 2.25 -7.60 0.54
N ASP A 84 3.03 -8.31 -0.28
CA ASP A 84 4.15 -9.08 0.23
C ASP A 84 5.17 -8.18 0.94
N ALA A 85 5.47 -8.48 2.20
CA ALA A 85 6.44 -7.74 3.00
C ALA A 85 7.86 -7.76 2.40
N THR A 86 8.12 -8.74 1.54
CA THR A 86 9.39 -8.94 0.85
C THR A 86 9.56 -8.07 -0.40
N THR A 87 8.58 -7.25 -0.75
CA THR A 87 8.72 -6.23 -1.81
C THR A 87 9.45 -4.95 -1.35
N TYR A 88 9.92 -4.90 -0.13
CA TYR A 88 10.91 -3.90 0.28
C TYR A 88 12.27 -4.20 -0.36
N ARG A 89 13.10 -3.13 -0.51
CA ARG A 89 14.48 -3.29 -0.99
C ARG A 89 15.26 -4.22 -0.08
N LEU A 90 16.30 -4.85 -0.63
CA LEU A 90 17.15 -5.82 0.05
C LEU A 90 17.51 -5.39 1.47
N PHE A 91 17.32 -6.32 2.41
CA PHE A 91 17.55 -6.17 3.84
C PHE A 91 16.62 -5.17 4.53
N GLY A 92 15.47 -4.86 3.89
CA GLY A 92 14.55 -3.83 4.35
C GLY A 92 14.03 -4.02 5.77
N LEU A 93 13.82 -5.27 6.19
CA LEU A 93 13.30 -5.62 7.50
C LEU A 93 14.29 -6.38 8.40
N ASP A 94 15.51 -6.66 7.94
CA ASP A 94 16.45 -7.58 8.60
C ASP A 94 16.85 -7.16 10.01
N TYR A 95 16.92 -5.87 10.26
CA TYR A 95 17.44 -5.32 11.51
C TYR A 95 16.37 -4.80 12.47
N PHE A 96 15.12 -5.08 12.23
CA PHE A 96 14.04 -4.82 13.19
C PHE A 96 13.93 -5.96 14.21
N ASP A 97 13.52 -5.65 15.43
CA ASP A 97 13.29 -6.63 16.49
C ASP A 97 11.91 -7.27 16.37
N SER A 98 10.95 -6.52 15.81
CA SER A 98 9.61 -7.03 15.49
C SER A 98 9.07 -6.43 14.19
N VAL A 99 8.13 -7.16 13.55
CA VAL A 99 7.36 -6.68 12.40
C VAL A 99 5.88 -6.92 12.66
N LEU A 100 5.11 -5.84 12.55
CA LEU A 100 3.66 -5.85 12.71
C LEU A 100 3.01 -6.03 11.33
N LEU A 101 2.31 -7.14 11.15
CA LEU A 101 1.83 -7.66 9.89
C LEU A 101 0.37 -7.31 9.64
N THR A 102 -0.04 -7.27 8.39
CA THR A 102 -1.43 -7.09 7.97
C THR A 102 -2.21 -8.41 7.93
N GLY A 103 -1.52 -9.51 7.63
CA GLY A 103 -2.06 -10.87 7.58
C GLY A 103 -0.99 -11.92 7.84
N ASP A 104 -1.42 -13.09 8.29
CA ASP A 104 -0.52 -14.19 8.69
C ASP A 104 0.29 -14.77 7.54
N TYR A 105 -0.18 -14.62 6.29
CA TYR A 105 0.53 -15.10 5.11
C TYR A 105 1.94 -14.52 4.98
N GLN A 106 2.17 -13.31 5.48
CA GLN A 106 3.46 -12.62 5.44
C GLN A 106 4.54 -13.25 6.33
N LYS A 107 4.12 -14.05 7.33
CA LYS A 107 5.05 -14.69 8.29
C LYS A 107 6.00 -15.66 7.62
N THR A 108 5.48 -16.50 6.74
CA THR A 108 6.26 -17.60 6.11
C THR A 108 7.47 -17.07 5.36
N ASP A 109 7.30 -16.01 4.58
CA ASP A 109 8.36 -15.46 3.75
C ASP A 109 9.42 -14.74 4.57
N LEU A 110 8.99 -14.00 5.60
CA LEU A 110 9.93 -13.37 6.53
C LEU A 110 10.75 -14.39 7.32
N GLN A 111 10.12 -15.45 7.79
CA GLN A 111 10.82 -16.55 8.48
C GLN A 111 11.77 -17.30 7.54
N TYR A 112 11.41 -17.47 6.27
CA TYR A 112 12.31 -18.04 5.27
C TYR A 112 13.56 -17.19 5.12
N LEU A 113 13.43 -15.86 4.95
CA LEU A 113 14.56 -14.94 4.82
C LEU A 113 15.44 -14.93 6.07
N GLU A 114 14.85 -14.97 7.27
CA GLU A 114 15.58 -15.06 8.52
C GLU A 114 16.50 -16.28 8.57
N ASN A 115 15.97 -17.42 8.17
CA ASN A 115 16.73 -18.68 8.13
C ASN A 115 17.80 -18.66 7.02
N ALA A 116 17.44 -18.23 5.81
CA ALA A 116 18.34 -18.19 4.67
C ALA A 116 19.53 -17.24 4.87
N ARG A 117 19.31 -16.14 5.57
CA ARG A 117 20.33 -15.11 5.88
C ARG A 117 21.02 -15.33 7.23
N ASN A 118 20.61 -16.34 8.00
CA ASN A 118 21.10 -16.59 9.35
C ASN A 118 21.10 -15.37 10.26
N ILE A 119 20.00 -14.62 10.23
CA ILE A 119 19.81 -13.42 11.04
C ILE A 119 18.92 -13.68 12.27
N THR A 120 18.92 -12.74 13.21
CA THR A 120 18.08 -12.82 14.41
C THR A 120 16.60 -12.92 14.04
N LYS A 121 15.90 -13.86 14.63
CA LYS A 121 14.46 -14.03 14.44
C LYS A 121 13.71 -12.86 15.05
N LYS A 122 12.78 -12.30 14.28
CA LYS A 122 11.92 -11.20 14.70
C LYS A 122 10.66 -11.72 15.38
N GLU A 123 10.09 -10.92 16.23
CA GLU A 123 8.73 -11.13 16.68
C GLU A 123 7.75 -10.70 15.58
N LEU A 124 7.01 -11.63 15.00
CA LEU A 124 6.06 -11.40 13.91
C LEU A 124 4.63 -11.43 14.45
N VAL A 125 3.98 -10.27 14.50
CA VAL A 125 2.65 -10.11 15.11
C VAL A 125 1.65 -9.57 14.09
N THR A 126 0.54 -10.28 13.89
CA THR A 126 -0.54 -9.86 12.99
C THR A 126 -1.47 -8.89 13.70
N VAL A 127 -1.35 -7.61 13.37
CA VAL A 127 -2.13 -6.51 13.94
C VAL A 127 -3.27 -6.05 13.04
N GLY A 128 -3.19 -6.27 11.74
CA GLY A 128 -4.10 -5.75 10.73
C GLY A 128 -3.49 -4.59 9.93
N CYS A 129 -4.29 -3.96 9.07
CA CYS A 129 -3.85 -2.86 8.20
C CYS A 129 -4.55 -1.55 8.60
N SER A 130 -3.86 -0.70 9.38
CA SER A 130 -4.43 0.57 9.84
C SER A 130 -4.73 1.55 8.72
N TYR A 131 -4.00 1.46 7.60
CA TYR A 131 -4.27 2.26 6.40
C TYR A 131 -5.61 1.90 5.77
N LEU A 132 -5.87 0.61 5.55
CA LEU A 132 -7.15 0.14 5.00
C LEU A 132 -8.31 0.38 5.97
N ASP A 133 -8.09 0.26 7.28
CA ASP A 133 -9.12 0.56 8.28
C ASP A 133 -9.61 2.02 8.16
N ILE A 134 -8.68 2.98 8.02
CA ILE A 134 -9.03 4.40 7.84
C ILE A 134 -9.71 4.65 6.50
N LEU A 135 -9.22 4.05 5.41
CA LEU A 135 -9.85 4.19 4.10
C LEU A 135 -11.25 3.59 4.07
N ALA A 136 -11.48 2.47 4.76
CA ALA A 136 -12.79 1.86 4.87
C ALA A 136 -13.81 2.77 5.58
N GLU A 137 -13.40 3.48 6.63
CA GLU A 137 -14.27 4.46 7.27
C GLU A 137 -14.54 5.67 6.35
N LYS A 138 -13.52 6.16 5.66
CA LYS A 138 -13.71 7.25 4.70
C LYS A 138 -14.66 6.88 3.56
N ILE A 139 -14.51 5.68 2.98
CA ILE A 139 -15.34 5.26 1.84
C ILE A 139 -16.81 5.12 2.20
N LYS A 140 -17.11 4.73 3.46
CA LYS A 140 -18.48 4.69 3.99
C LYS A 140 -19.12 6.08 4.06
N SER A 141 -18.33 7.13 4.27
CA SER A 141 -18.83 8.50 4.36
C SER A 141 -19.14 9.15 3.01
N ILE A 142 -18.65 8.55 1.90
CA ILE A 142 -18.94 9.04 0.56
C ILE A 142 -20.34 8.58 0.14
N PRO A 143 -21.27 9.49 -0.24
CA PRO A 143 -22.58 9.13 -0.73
C PRO A 143 -22.51 8.20 -1.95
N GLU A 144 -23.51 7.34 -2.10
CA GLU A 144 -23.69 6.60 -3.35
C GLU A 144 -24.32 7.51 -4.39
N GLU A 145 -23.80 7.47 -5.62
CA GLU A 145 -24.40 8.19 -6.74
C GLU A 145 -25.51 7.33 -7.37
N ASP A 146 -26.75 7.78 -7.27
CA ASP A 146 -27.86 7.16 -8.00
C ASP A 146 -27.69 7.39 -9.51
N ASN A 147 -27.77 6.32 -10.33
CA ASN A 147 -27.69 6.39 -11.80
C ASN A 147 -26.34 6.88 -12.38
N HIS A 148 -25.21 6.38 -11.89
CA HIS A 148 -23.94 6.62 -12.58
C HIS A 148 -23.78 5.73 -13.83
N ASN A 149 -23.18 6.27 -14.89
CA ASN A 149 -22.77 5.47 -16.04
C ASN A 149 -21.63 4.55 -15.65
N PHE A 150 -21.58 3.34 -16.23
CA PHE A 150 -20.52 2.38 -15.98
C PHE A 150 -19.14 3.04 -16.12
N THR A 151 -18.32 2.92 -15.10
CA THR A 151 -17.07 3.67 -14.95
C THR A 151 -15.88 2.72 -14.79
N VAL A 152 -14.90 2.89 -15.67
CA VAL A 152 -13.64 2.15 -15.65
C VAL A 152 -12.54 3.05 -15.07
N LEU A 153 -11.85 2.57 -14.04
CA LEU A 153 -10.68 3.25 -13.47
C LEU A 153 -9.39 2.63 -14.02
N VAL A 154 -8.59 3.43 -14.71
CA VAL A 154 -7.23 3.05 -15.13
C VAL A 154 -6.25 3.63 -14.13
N SER A 155 -5.67 2.79 -13.25
CA SER A 155 -4.78 3.23 -12.18
C SER A 155 -3.47 2.42 -12.19
N PRO A 156 -2.50 2.81 -13.02
CA PRO A 156 -1.24 2.11 -13.20
C PRO A 156 -0.19 2.44 -12.14
N SER A 157 0.85 1.63 -12.07
CA SER A 157 2.13 2.01 -11.51
C SER A 157 2.86 3.01 -12.45
N TRP A 158 4.03 3.48 -12.02
CA TRP A 158 4.88 4.40 -12.78
C TRP A 158 6.10 3.69 -13.37
N GLY A 159 6.79 4.37 -14.28
CA GLY A 159 8.00 3.87 -14.96
C GLY A 159 7.68 3.16 -16.27
N SER A 160 8.72 2.76 -16.99
CA SER A 160 8.63 2.18 -18.33
C SER A 160 7.82 0.88 -18.42
N VAL A 161 7.61 0.21 -17.29
CA VAL A 161 6.83 -1.04 -17.18
C VAL A 161 5.37 -0.79 -16.82
N GLY A 162 5.01 0.43 -16.42
CA GLY A 162 3.64 0.81 -16.10
C GLY A 162 2.73 0.80 -17.35
N VAL A 163 1.46 0.53 -17.15
CA VAL A 163 0.45 0.35 -18.20
C VAL A 163 0.40 1.51 -19.18
N LEU A 164 0.38 2.75 -18.68
CA LEU A 164 0.29 3.93 -19.56
C LEU A 164 1.57 4.13 -20.38
N SER A 165 2.74 3.94 -19.78
CA SER A 165 4.02 4.06 -20.49
C SER A 165 4.20 3.00 -21.54
N LYS A 166 3.77 1.77 -21.25
CA LYS A 166 3.97 0.62 -22.12
C LYS A 166 2.94 0.55 -23.25
N TYR A 167 1.69 0.84 -22.94
CA TYR A 167 0.58 0.60 -23.86
C TYR A 167 -0.13 1.88 -24.31
N GLY A 168 -0.22 2.90 -23.46
CA GLY A 168 -0.77 4.21 -23.83
C GLY A 168 -2.03 4.13 -24.67
N GLU A 169 -1.94 4.68 -25.89
CA GLU A 169 -3.04 4.72 -26.87
C GLU A 169 -3.56 3.33 -27.25
N LYS A 170 -2.70 2.30 -27.30
CA LYS A 170 -3.12 0.94 -27.66
C LYS A 170 -4.21 0.40 -26.71
N LEU A 171 -4.12 0.74 -25.41
CA LEU A 171 -5.13 0.39 -24.41
C LEU A 171 -6.28 1.37 -24.40
N LEU A 172 -5.98 2.67 -24.46
CA LEU A 172 -6.98 3.71 -24.24
C LEU A 172 -7.90 3.90 -25.47
N ASP A 173 -7.43 3.68 -26.71
CA ASP A 173 -8.25 3.81 -27.90
C ASP A 173 -9.42 2.81 -27.95
N PRO A 174 -9.21 1.49 -27.73
CA PRO A 174 -10.32 0.55 -27.61
C PRO A 174 -11.25 0.86 -26.44
N LEU A 175 -10.69 1.24 -25.28
CA LEU A 175 -11.46 1.60 -24.11
C LEU A 175 -12.33 2.83 -24.35
N ALA A 176 -11.82 3.86 -25.01
CA ALA A 176 -12.57 5.06 -25.37
C ALA A 176 -13.75 4.80 -26.31
N LYS A 177 -13.66 3.76 -27.16
CA LYS A 177 -14.74 3.35 -28.08
C LYS A 177 -15.93 2.68 -27.36
N THR A 178 -15.77 2.27 -26.11
CA THR A 178 -16.84 1.60 -25.35
C THR A 178 -17.99 2.53 -24.98
N GLY A 179 -17.77 3.84 -24.95
CA GLY A 179 -18.73 4.84 -24.49
C GLY A 179 -18.91 4.90 -22.98
N TRP A 180 -18.17 4.12 -22.21
CA TRP A 180 -18.17 4.15 -20.74
C TRP A 180 -17.42 5.36 -20.21
N ASN A 181 -17.67 5.73 -18.96
CA ASN A 181 -16.83 6.69 -18.25
C ASN A 181 -15.48 6.06 -17.95
N ILE A 182 -14.42 6.82 -18.16
CA ILE A 182 -13.05 6.38 -17.93
C ILE A 182 -12.38 7.40 -17.01
N ILE A 183 -11.97 6.97 -15.85
CA ILE A 183 -11.11 7.75 -14.96
C ILE A 183 -9.69 7.24 -15.15
N ILE A 184 -8.80 8.11 -15.59
CA ILE A 184 -7.37 7.80 -15.66
C ILE A 184 -6.69 8.47 -14.47
N ARG A 185 -6.10 7.65 -13.61
CA ARG A 185 -5.42 8.12 -12.39
C ARG A 185 -3.96 7.68 -12.41
N PRO A 186 -3.05 8.46 -13.04
CA PRO A 186 -1.64 8.15 -13.07
C PRO A 186 -1.03 8.15 -11.67
N HIS A 187 -0.01 7.34 -11.47
CA HIS A 187 0.76 7.37 -10.23
C HIS A 187 1.35 8.78 -10.00
N PRO A 188 1.38 9.32 -8.76
CA PRO A 188 1.90 10.65 -8.51
C PRO A 188 3.33 10.90 -9.01
N GLN A 189 4.17 9.85 -9.03
CA GLN A 189 5.52 9.94 -9.57
C GLN A 189 5.54 10.15 -11.08
N SER A 190 4.54 9.67 -11.83
CA SER A 190 4.46 9.83 -13.30
C SER A 190 4.43 11.30 -13.72
N LYS A 191 3.85 12.20 -12.90
CA LYS A 191 3.89 13.65 -13.15
C LYS A 191 5.31 14.21 -13.25
N LYS A 192 6.27 13.58 -12.57
CA LYS A 192 7.67 14.00 -12.55
C LYS A 192 8.51 13.26 -13.58
N SER A 193 8.35 11.94 -13.66
CA SER A 193 9.22 11.07 -14.46
C SER A 193 8.70 10.80 -15.87
N GLU A 194 7.40 11.01 -16.14
CA GLU A 194 6.73 10.62 -17.38
C GLU A 194 5.84 11.74 -17.94
N LYS A 195 6.21 12.98 -17.65
CA LYS A 195 5.40 14.17 -18.00
C LYS A 195 5.06 14.23 -19.49
N GLU A 196 6.04 14.03 -20.37
CA GLU A 196 5.84 14.09 -21.82
C GLU A 196 4.82 13.05 -22.32
N MET A 197 4.85 11.84 -21.75
CA MET A 197 3.88 10.79 -22.06
C MET A 197 2.47 11.21 -21.62
N LEU A 198 2.33 11.72 -20.39
CA LEU A 198 1.04 12.20 -19.89
C LEU A 198 0.49 13.35 -20.72
N ASP A 199 1.29 14.39 -20.99
CA ASP A 199 0.88 15.56 -21.80
C ASP A 199 0.39 15.12 -23.20
N ARG A 200 1.04 14.12 -23.81
CA ARG A 200 0.63 13.56 -25.11
C ARG A 200 -0.71 12.85 -25.04
N LEU A 201 -0.91 12.00 -24.02
CA LEU A 201 -2.16 11.26 -23.86
C LEU A 201 -3.31 12.20 -23.49
N GLU A 202 -3.09 13.17 -22.60
CA GLU A 202 -4.10 14.19 -22.28
C GLU A 202 -4.52 14.99 -23.52
N ALA A 203 -3.55 15.44 -24.33
CA ALA A 203 -3.83 16.18 -25.56
C ALA A 203 -4.64 15.34 -26.57
N ARG A 204 -4.36 14.03 -26.66
CA ARG A 204 -5.08 13.12 -27.56
C ARG A 204 -6.55 12.96 -27.16
N TYR A 205 -6.84 12.87 -25.87
CA TYR A 205 -8.19 12.58 -25.38
C TYR A 205 -8.94 13.81 -24.83
N LYS A 206 -8.39 15.02 -25.02
CA LYS A 206 -8.97 16.28 -24.46
C LYS A 206 -10.43 16.55 -24.84
N ASP A 207 -10.83 16.10 -26.06
CA ASP A 207 -12.16 16.31 -26.59
C ASP A 207 -13.12 15.14 -26.31
N ASN A 208 -12.68 14.10 -25.60
CA ASN A 208 -13.50 12.97 -25.20
C ASN A 208 -14.15 13.25 -23.83
N ALA A 209 -15.42 13.59 -23.83
CA ALA A 209 -16.16 13.93 -22.62
C ALA A 209 -16.27 12.78 -21.59
N ASN A 210 -16.03 11.54 -22.00
CA ASN A 210 -16.11 10.38 -21.13
C ASN A 210 -14.78 10.07 -20.43
N ILE A 211 -13.68 10.77 -20.77
CA ILE A 211 -12.37 10.54 -20.18
C ILE A 211 -12.02 11.69 -19.22
N VAL A 212 -11.76 11.33 -17.97
CA VAL A 212 -11.36 12.28 -16.92
C VAL A 212 -10.01 11.87 -16.35
N TRP A 213 -9.08 12.83 -16.24
CA TRP A 213 -7.80 12.65 -15.59
C TRP A 213 -7.90 13.05 -14.13
N ASP A 214 -7.66 12.09 -13.22
CA ASP A 214 -7.71 12.33 -11.78
C ASP A 214 -6.28 12.44 -11.21
N TYR A 215 -5.99 13.61 -10.67
CA TYR A 215 -4.72 13.96 -10.05
C TYR A 215 -4.88 14.36 -8.57
N GLU A 216 -6.06 14.14 -8.03
CA GLU A 216 -6.32 14.47 -6.64
C GLU A 216 -5.41 13.67 -5.69
N ARG A 217 -5.09 14.25 -4.54
CA ARG A 217 -4.26 13.57 -3.54
C ARG A 217 -4.96 12.32 -2.99
N ASP A 218 -6.26 12.42 -2.74
CA ASP A 218 -7.07 11.33 -2.22
C ASP A 218 -7.66 10.50 -3.37
N ASN A 219 -7.41 9.20 -3.35
CA ASN A 219 -7.88 8.28 -4.40
C ASN A 219 -9.27 7.71 -4.12
N ILE A 220 -9.82 7.93 -2.92
CA ILE A 220 -10.98 7.21 -2.41
C ILE A 220 -12.24 7.44 -3.27
N TYR A 221 -12.38 8.66 -3.82
CA TYR A 221 -13.52 9.01 -4.68
C TYR A 221 -13.48 8.24 -6.00
N SER A 222 -12.33 8.17 -6.65
CA SER A 222 -12.15 7.38 -7.87
C SER A 222 -12.32 5.89 -7.64
N LEU A 223 -11.84 5.36 -6.50
CA LEU A 223 -12.04 3.97 -6.12
C LEU A 223 -13.54 3.67 -5.90
N LYS A 224 -14.26 4.52 -5.16
CA LYS A 224 -15.69 4.34 -4.89
C LYS A 224 -16.51 4.40 -6.16
N LYS A 225 -16.23 5.35 -7.05
CA LYS A 225 -16.96 5.63 -8.28
C LYS A 225 -16.79 4.55 -9.35
N ALA A 226 -15.60 3.97 -9.47
CA ALA A 226 -15.32 2.96 -10.49
C ALA A 226 -16.09 1.67 -10.26
N ASP A 227 -16.57 1.04 -11.35
CA ASP A 227 -17.20 -0.28 -11.34
C ASP A 227 -16.19 -1.39 -11.56
N ILE A 228 -15.10 -1.08 -12.25
CA ILE A 228 -13.98 -1.98 -12.52
C ILE A 228 -12.66 -1.18 -12.57
N MET A 229 -11.58 -1.81 -12.15
CA MET A 229 -10.23 -1.25 -12.28
C MET A 229 -9.41 -2.00 -13.32
N ILE A 230 -8.67 -1.25 -14.14
CA ILE A 230 -7.58 -1.75 -14.98
C ILE A 230 -6.27 -1.24 -14.39
N SER A 231 -5.36 -2.15 -14.08
CA SER A 231 -4.05 -1.81 -13.52
C SER A 231 -2.96 -2.75 -14.04
N ASP A 232 -1.80 -2.67 -13.45
CA ASP A 232 -0.69 -3.59 -13.69
C ASP A 232 -0.41 -4.45 -12.44
N PHE A 233 0.74 -4.31 -11.82
CA PHE A 233 1.15 -4.96 -10.57
C PHE A 233 1.04 -4.00 -9.36
N SER A 234 0.40 -2.87 -9.51
CA SER A 234 0.28 -1.83 -8.48
C SER A 234 -0.50 -2.30 -7.25
N GLY A 235 -0.04 -1.95 -6.07
CA GLY A 235 -0.71 -2.25 -4.80
C GLY A 235 -2.12 -1.69 -4.68
N ILE A 236 -2.47 -0.66 -5.45
CA ILE A 236 -3.81 -0.07 -5.51
C ILE A 236 -4.90 -1.08 -5.87
N ILE A 237 -4.54 -2.18 -6.55
CA ILE A 237 -5.44 -3.29 -6.85
C ILE A 237 -6.05 -3.87 -5.58
N PHE A 238 -5.21 -4.06 -4.56
CA PHE A 238 -5.66 -4.61 -3.27
C PHE A 238 -6.49 -3.59 -2.49
N ASP A 239 -6.11 -2.31 -2.52
CA ASP A 239 -6.93 -1.25 -1.92
C ASP A 239 -8.34 -1.26 -2.55
N TYR A 240 -8.41 -1.26 -3.88
CA TYR A 240 -9.67 -1.24 -4.61
C TYR A 240 -10.53 -2.48 -4.34
N THR A 241 -9.95 -3.67 -4.51
CA THR A 241 -10.69 -4.92 -4.34
C THR A 241 -11.14 -5.16 -2.90
N PHE A 242 -10.31 -4.78 -1.91
CA PHE A 242 -10.64 -5.01 -0.50
C PHE A 242 -11.61 -3.98 0.06
N LEU A 243 -11.53 -2.72 -0.41
CA LEU A 243 -12.40 -1.65 0.05
C LEU A 243 -13.76 -1.68 -0.66
N CYS A 244 -13.78 -1.96 -1.96
CA CYS A 244 -14.97 -1.82 -2.80
C CYS A 244 -15.61 -3.15 -3.20
N ASP A 245 -14.92 -4.29 -3.04
CA ASP A 245 -15.34 -5.64 -3.51
C ASP A 245 -15.67 -5.67 -5.00
N LYS A 246 -14.97 -4.89 -5.82
CA LYS A 246 -15.21 -4.74 -7.24
C LYS A 246 -14.13 -5.44 -8.07
N PRO A 247 -14.45 -5.81 -9.33
CA PRO A 247 -13.55 -6.59 -10.18
C PRO A 247 -12.33 -5.80 -10.65
N VAL A 248 -11.25 -6.53 -10.95
CA VAL A 248 -10.02 -5.99 -11.47
C VAL A 248 -9.54 -6.72 -12.72
N ILE A 249 -8.99 -5.97 -13.64
CA ILE A 249 -8.26 -6.44 -14.82
C ILE A 249 -6.81 -6.00 -14.67
N TYR A 250 -5.86 -6.89 -14.94
CA TYR A 250 -4.45 -6.57 -14.89
C TYR A 250 -3.75 -6.86 -16.22
N VAL A 251 -2.80 -6.02 -16.58
CA VAL A 251 -2.05 -6.14 -17.84
C VAL A 251 -0.61 -6.60 -17.63
N ALA A 252 -0.15 -6.69 -16.38
CA ALA A 252 1.16 -7.21 -16.02
C ALA A 252 1.09 -7.88 -14.64
N ASP A 253 1.79 -9.01 -14.51
CA ASP A 253 1.88 -9.85 -13.33
C ASP A 253 3.34 -10.14 -12.94
N TYR A 254 4.23 -9.24 -13.31
CA TYR A 254 5.66 -9.41 -13.10
C TYR A 254 6.36 -8.07 -12.85
N ILE A 255 7.31 -8.08 -11.91
CA ILE A 255 8.29 -7.02 -11.68
C ILE A 255 9.69 -7.62 -11.61
N ASP A 256 10.71 -6.81 -11.86
CA ASP A 256 12.09 -7.20 -11.61
C ASP A 256 12.34 -7.29 -10.10
N LEU A 257 12.49 -8.50 -9.60
CA LEU A 257 12.65 -8.75 -8.16
C LEU A 257 14.09 -8.52 -7.65
N ARG A 258 15.08 -8.37 -8.52
CA ARG A 258 16.50 -8.25 -8.11
C ARG A 258 16.79 -7.17 -7.07
N PRO A 259 16.10 -6.02 -7.05
CA PRO A 259 16.33 -5.00 -6.03
C PRO A 259 15.65 -5.28 -4.67
N TYR A 260 14.84 -6.33 -4.56
CA TYR A 260 13.93 -6.57 -3.45
C TYR A 260 14.28 -7.84 -2.68
N ASP A 261 13.89 -7.90 -1.41
CA ASP A 261 14.02 -9.10 -0.56
C ASP A 261 13.37 -10.35 -1.17
N ALA A 262 12.31 -10.15 -1.94
CA ALA A 262 11.60 -11.20 -2.68
C ALA A 262 12.48 -11.99 -3.64
N TYR A 263 13.59 -11.42 -4.11
CA TYR A 263 14.52 -12.12 -5.00
C TYR A 263 15.10 -13.37 -4.36
N ASP A 264 15.38 -13.32 -3.05
CA ASP A 264 15.96 -14.41 -2.29
C ASP A 264 14.95 -15.55 -1.99
N LEU A 265 13.65 -15.33 -2.22
CA LEU A 265 12.64 -16.36 -1.97
C LEU A 265 12.64 -17.48 -3.01
N GLY A 266 13.01 -17.19 -4.26
CA GLY A 266 13.02 -18.15 -5.36
C GLY A 266 11.64 -18.72 -5.73
N LYS A 267 10.56 -18.02 -5.38
CA LYS A 267 9.17 -18.41 -5.66
C LYS A 267 8.36 -17.21 -6.15
N GLU A 268 7.18 -17.48 -6.69
CA GLU A 268 6.21 -16.44 -7.01
C GLU A 268 5.68 -15.77 -5.72
N LEU A 269 5.47 -14.47 -5.76
CA LEU A 269 4.91 -13.71 -4.65
C LEU A 269 3.42 -13.96 -4.51
N TRP A 270 2.93 -13.96 -3.26
CA TRP A 270 1.50 -14.09 -2.95
C TRP A 270 0.64 -13.09 -3.72
N GLN A 271 1.10 -11.86 -3.86
CA GLN A 271 0.36 -10.82 -4.59
C GLN A 271 0.12 -11.18 -6.05
N PHE A 272 1.08 -11.80 -6.74
CA PHE A 272 0.91 -12.22 -8.14
C PHE A 272 0.07 -13.49 -8.26
N GLU A 273 0.28 -14.47 -7.39
CA GLU A 273 -0.57 -15.66 -7.34
C GLU A 273 -2.04 -15.30 -7.08
N THR A 274 -2.27 -14.36 -6.15
CA THR A 274 -3.61 -13.90 -5.78
C THR A 274 -4.25 -13.08 -6.91
N LEU A 275 -3.49 -12.20 -7.55
CA LEU A 275 -3.96 -11.41 -8.68
C LEU A 275 -4.47 -12.30 -9.82
N LYS A 276 -3.77 -13.39 -10.12
CA LYS A 276 -4.19 -14.38 -11.14
C LYS A 276 -5.50 -15.10 -10.78
N LYS A 277 -5.80 -15.24 -9.49
CA LYS A 277 -7.04 -15.90 -9.02
C LYS A 277 -8.23 -14.93 -8.97
N MET A 278 -8.01 -13.66 -8.58
CA MET A 278 -9.09 -12.69 -8.32
C MET A 278 -9.35 -11.71 -9.45
N GLY A 279 -8.51 -11.67 -10.48
CA GLY A 279 -8.60 -10.76 -11.62
C GLY A 279 -8.48 -11.48 -12.95
N ILE A 280 -8.76 -10.76 -14.04
CA ILE A 280 -8.54 -11.25 -15.41
C ILE A 280 -7.32 -10.57 -16.01
N LYS A 281 -6.44 -11.37 -16.60
CA LYS A 281 -5.30 -10.84 -17.36
C LYS A 281 -5.78 -10.36 -18.73
N LEU A 282 -5.43 -9.12 -19.05
CA LEU A 282 -5.68 -8.52 -20.35
C LEU A 282 -4.35 -8.49 -21.14
N ASP A 283 -4.24 -9.31 -22.15
CA ASP A 283 -3.10 -9.31 -23.06
C ASP A 283 -3.27 -8.26 -24.16
N GLU A 284 -2.15 -7.73 -24.70
CA GLU A 284 -2.16 -6.72 -25.76
C GLU A 284 -2.98 -7.16 -26.98
N ASN A 285 -2.97 -8.46 -27.30
CA ASN A 285 -3.73 -9.03 -28.43
C ASN A 285 -5.27 -8.97 -28.22
N ASN A 286 -5.73 -8.75 -26.99
CA ASN A 286 -7.14 -8.70 -26.64
C ASN A 286 -7.64 -7.29 -26.32
N PHE A 287 -6.83 -6.24 -26.52
CA PHE A 287 -7.27 -4.87 -26.22
C PHE A 287 -8.47 -4.44 -27.05
N GLU A 288 -8.58 -4.86 -28.30
CA GLU A 288 -9.77 -4.57 -29.13
C GLU A 288 -11.06 -5.24 -28.58
N ASN A 289 -10.93 -6.30 -27.77
CA ASN A 289 -12.04 -7.00 -27.13
C ASN A 289 -12.23 -6.59 -25.66
N ILE A 290 -11.71 -5.43 -25.26
CA ILE A 290 -11.67 -4.98 -23.86
C ILE A 290 -13.06 -4.95 -23.21
N ALA A 291 -14.12 -4.62 -23.97
CA ALA A 291 -15.48 -4.59 -23.48
C ALA A 291 -15.97 -5.98 -23.03
N GLU A 292 -15.64 -7.04 -23.77
CA GLU A 292 -15.98 -8.41 -23.43
C GLU A 292 -15.19 -8.88 -22.19
N VAL A 293 -13.90 -8.57 -22.14
CA VAL A 293 -13.04 -8.90 -20.97
C VAL A 293 -13.58 -8.23 -19.71
N ILE A 294 -13.99 -6.97 -19.79
CA ILE A 294 -14.58 -6.21 -18.68
C ILE A 294 -15.89 -6.87 -18.21
N LYS A 295 -16.77 -7.23 -19.14
CA LYS A 295 -18.02 -7.91 -18.81
C LYS A 295 -17.77 -9.25 -18.12
N ASN A 296 -16.86 -10.06 -18.66
CA ASN A 296 -16.50 -11.36 -18.07
C ASN A 296 -15.94 -11.21 -16.65
N ALA A 297 -15.12 -10.18 -16.39
CA ALA A 297 -14.59 -9.90 -15.06
C ALA A 297 -15.72 -9.48 -14.08
N SER A 298 -16.66 -8.67 -14.55
CA SER A 298 -17.77 -8.16 -13.73
C SER A 298 -18.78 -9.25 -13.37
N ASP A 299 -19.07 -10.17 -14.29
CA ASP A 299 -20.09 -11.21 -14.13
C ASP A 299 -19.56 -12.46 -13.40
N SER A 300 -18.24 -12.58 -13.18
CA SER A 300 -17.62 -13.77 -12.62
C SER A 300 -17.82 -13.89 -11.10
N LYS A 301 -18.64 -14.87 -10.69
CA LYS A 301 -18.79 -15.23 -9.28
C LYS A 301 -17.55 -15.85 -8.67
N GLU A 302 -16.78 -16.61 -9.46
CA GLU A 302 -15.53 -17.22 -9.02
C GLU A 302 -14.50 -16.15 -8.63
N LEU A 303 -14.30 -15.13 -9.48
CA LEU A 303 -13.39 -14.03 -9.17
C LEU A 303 -13.85 -13.23 -7.93
N SER A 304 -15.18 -13.07 -7.76
CA SER A 304 -15.72 -12.42 -6.56
C SER A 304 -15.39 -13.20 -5.29
N GLU A 305 -15.52 -14.52 -5.31
CA GLU A 305 -15.17 -15.35 -4.17
C GLU A 305 -13.66 -15.31 -3.87
N GLN A 306 -12.82 -15.34 -4.90
CA GLN A 306 -11.37 -15.24 -4.74
C GLN A 306 -10.95 -13.86 -4.16
N ARG A 307 -11.64 -12.77 -4.51
CA ARG A 307 -11.39 -11.46 -3.88
C ARG A 307 -11.70 -11.46 -2.39
N LYS A 308 -12.77 -12.13 -1.96
CA LYS A 308 -13.11 -12.27 -0.53
C LYS A 308 -12.04 -13.06 0.23
N ILE A 309 -11.62 -14.19 -0.33
CA ILE A 309 -10.53 -15.01 0.25
C ILE A 309 -9.24 -14.19 0.36
N ALA A 310 -8.88 -13.44 -0.67
CA ALA A 310 -7.71 -12.59 -0.66
C ALA A 310 -7.79 -11.51 0.43
N LYS A 311 -8.95 -10.85 0.56
CA LYS A 311 -9.22 -9.85 1.59
C LYS A 311 -9.07 -10.44 3.00
N GLU A 312 -9.70 -11.58 3.27
CA GLU A 312 -9.64 -12.25 4.58
C GLU A 312 -8.20 -12.69 4.93
N THR A 313 -7.43 -13.09 3.91
CA THR A 313 -6.02 -13.50 4.08
C THR A 313 -5.11 -12.32 4.41
N ALA A 314 -5.28 -11.19 3.72
CA ALA A 314 -4.30 -10.10 3.73
C ALA A 314 -4.69 -8.92 4.62
N TRP A 315 -5.97 -8.78 4.95
CA TRP A 315 -6.47 -7.74 5.84
C TRP A 315 -7.17 -8.37 7.05
N MET A 316 -6.38 -8.92 7.93
CA MET A 316 -6.86 -9.48 9.19
C MET A 316 -7.15 -8.37 10.22
N ASN A 317 -7.92 -8.71 11.24
CA ASN A 317 -8.26 -7.77 12.34
C ASN A 317 -8.89 -6.45 11.88
N ILE A 318 -9.72 -6.47 10.85
CA ILE A 318 -10.36 -5.31 10.23
C ILE A 318 -10.97 -4.38 11.30
N GLY A 319 -10.63 -3.08 11.21
CA GLY A 319 -11.10 -2.03 12.12
C GLY A 319 -10.39 -2.00 13.48
N ASN A 320 -9.45 -2.93 13.75
CA ASN A 320 -8.76 -3.04 15.03
C ASN A 320 -7.24 -2.83 14.93
N ALA A 321 -6.68 -2.58 13.74
CA ALA A 321 -5.24 -2.51 13.58
C ALA A 321 -4.60 -1.43 14.45
N GLY A 322 -5.18 -0.24 14.51
CA GLY A 322 -4.69 0.85 15.37
C GLY A 322 -4.63 0.47 16.85
N LYS A 323 -5.69 -0.19 17.35
CA LYS A 323 -5.74 -0.70 18.73
C LYS A 323 -4.68 -1.77 18.98
N ASN A 324 -4.56 -2.76 18.07
CA ASN A 324 -3.63 -3.87 18.23
C ASN A 324 -2.16 -3.40 18.19
N ILE A 325 -1.84 -2.40 17.35
CA ILE A 325 -0.53 -1.77 17.32
C ILE A 325 -0.20 -1.12 18.67
N VAL A 326 -1.13 -0.36 19.24
CA VAL A 326 -0.92 0.32 20.52
C VAL A 326 -0.81 -0.69 21.66
N ASP A 327 -1.65 -1.72 21.69
CA ASP A 327 -1.56 -2.83 22.66
C ASP A 327 -0.18 -3.49 22.62
N PHE A 328 0.33 -3.79 21.43
CA PHE A 328 1.66 -4.36 21.26
C PHE A 328 2.75 -3.43 21.80
N MET A 329 2.71 -2.14 21.48
CA MET A 329 3.73 -1.19 21.91
C MET A 329 3.76 -1.04 23.44
N ILE A 330 2.59 -0.96 24.07
CA ILE A 330 2.47 -0.87 25.55
C ILE A 330 3.06 -2.13 26.20
N GLN A 331 2.64 -3.31 25.76
CA GLN A 331 3.14 -4.58 26.28
C GLN A 331 4.66 -4.70 26.14
N LYS A 332 5.19 -4.21 25.02
CA LYS A 332 6.63 -4.22 24.77
C LYS A 332 7.36 -3.29 25.75
N GLU A 333 6.90 -2.06 25.91
CA GLU A 333 7.48 -1.09 26.85
C GLU A 333 7.47 -1.62 28.30
N GLU A 334 6.35 -2.20 28.75
CA GLU A 334 6.24 -2.82 30.08
C GLU A 334 7.23 -3.98 30.25
N SER A 335 7.40 -4.81 29.20
CA SER A 335 8.29 -5.96 29.26
C SER A 335 9.76 -5.56 29.37
N LEU A 336 10.15 -4.44 28.73
CA LEU A 336 11.49 -3.88 28.77
C LEU A 336 11.78 -3.25 30.14
N SER A 337 10.83 -2.50 30.70
CA SER A 337 10.95 -1.87 32.01
C SER A 337 11.09 -2.91 33.13
N LYS A 338 10.40 -4.06 33.06
CA LYS A 338 10.53 -5.17 34.04
C LYS A 338 11.89 -5.86 33.99
N LYS A 339 12.60 -5.81 32.86
CA LYS A 339 13.95 -6.39 32.73
C LYS A 339 15.05 -5.51 33.33
N GLU A 340 14.84 -4.20 33.44
CA GLU A 340 15.79 -3.25 34.01
C GLU A 340 15.67 -3.13 35.54
N GLY A 341 14.55 -3.52 36.11
CA GLY A 341 14.35 -3.54 37.57
C GLY A 341 14.83 -4.82 38.25
N LYS A 342 15.41 -5.74 37.48
CA LYS A 342 16.07 -6.97 37.99
C LYS A 342 17.57 -6.89 37.77
#